data_0c95d69e7d62fe78b36987bd64f5bcff
#
_entry.id   0c95d69e7d62fe78b36987bd64f5bcff
#
_cell.length_a   1.000
_cell.length_b   1.000
_cell.length_c   1.000
_cell.angle_alpha   90.00
_cell.angle_beta   90.00
_cell.angle_gamma   90.00
#
_symmetry.space_group_name_H-M   'P 1'
#
loop_
_entity.id
_entity.type
_entity.pdbx_description
1 polymer ?
#
loop_
_entity_poly.entity_id
_entity_poly.type
_entity_poly.pdbx_seq_one_letter_code
_entity_poly.pdbx_strand_id
1 'polypeptide(L)'
;MVPLRGKQTANVYVDSVLLDDAFVRAGSDIGLRVRLRNGGTQAVTDCQVKVFVGNRQVAALRTTVNAHESSTIAVRVQLQNSALAQCRVEVEDVPVTFDNTYYFTLQAAAQIGILRVAPPKATAVDRVYRNESMFALASNSQNIDYSRLNAANLIVVEEVAQISPALRENMVRAVNQGATLVVVPPAAGPDAQTTYNQLFRTLGIGTVQWQAAAGTTPVLQDVATPALQNPFFQDVFSASNQRAVMPKAAPVLRWSRSGTDVLKMRNGDGYLAGFPSGKGKVYLFAAPFSPAYSTFTQHALFVPVMYRLAMLSYRSEQRLAYRLNQGTVALAIPVQGADQRDEPVVSLRKDSLTVIPAQRWEAGRLRLTLPATVQEPGFYQVVYNNKILTTLALNLDKAESELTYYSAAELRQLIGPKRPNIQVYEPGTDRSVAAHYKAQRVGTPLWRYCLLLALGCLLAEVLLLRFMGRRQPQPAAAVAA
;
A
#
# COMPACT_ATOMS: atom_id res chain seq x y z
N MET A 1 -8.79 -15.43 33.33
CA MET A 1 -8.63 -15.45 31.86
C MET A 1 -8.14 -16.85 31.48
N VAL A 2 -8.74 -17.46 30.46
CA VAL A 2 -8.38 -18.82 30.01
C VAL A 2 -7.94 -18.69 28.55
N PRO A 3 -6.71 -19.04 28.19
CA PRO A 3 -6.32 -19.08 26.80
C PRO A 3 -7.09 -20.18 26.08
N LEU A 4 -7.84 -19.81 25.06
CA LEU A 4 -8.48 -20.77 24.17
C LEU A 4 -7.43 -21.22 23.16
N ARG A 5 -7.14 -22.51 23.09
CA ARG A 5 -6.30 -23.11 22.05
C ARG A 5 -7.21 -23.60 20.95
N GLY A 6 -7.15 -22.98 19.78
CA GLY A 6 -7.78 -23.51 18.59
C GLY A 6 -7.09 -24.80 18.12
N LYS A 7 -7.80 -25.59 17.33
CA LYS A 7 -7.20 -26.74 16.63
C LYS A 7 -6.18 -26.18 15.63
N GLN A 8 -5.02 -26.83 15.48
CA GLN A 8 -4.05 -26.45 14.46
C GLN A 8 -4.71 -26.60 13.08
N THR A 9 -4.85 -25.51 12.37
CA THR A 9 -5.44 -25.45 11.04
C THR A 9 -4.59 -24.58 10.13
N ALA A 10 -4.72 -24.78 8.82
CA ALA A 10 -4.29 -23.82 7.83
C ALA A 10 -5.30 -22.67 7.77
N ASN A 11 -4.87 -21.51 7.35
CA ASN A 11 -5.72 -20.40 6.93
C ASN A 11 -5.00 -19.60 5.86
N VAL A 12 -5.34 -19.82 4.59
CA VAL A 12 -4.75 -19.12 3.45
C VAL A 12 -5.71 -18.03 2.98
N TYR A 13 -5.26 -16.81 3.03
CA TYR A 13 -6.02 -15.63 2.60
C TYR A 13 -5.21 -14.74 1.65
N VAL A 14 -5.91 -13.85 0.93
CA VAL A 14 -5.27 -12.87 0.06
C VAL A 14 -4.79 -11.68 0.90
N ASP A 15 -3.47 -11.51 1.00
CA ASP A 15 -2.85 -10.39 1.71
C ASP A 15 -2.99 -9.08 0.95
N SER A 16 -2.70 -9.09 -0.34
CA SER A 16 -2.76 -7.90 -1.19
C SER A 16 -2.80 -8.27 -2.68
N VAL A 17 -3.36 -7.35 -3.46
CA VAL A 17 -3.28 -7.36 -4.92
C VAL A 17 -2.57 -6.09 -5.35
N LEU A 18 -1.50 -6.23 -6.12
CA LEU A 18 -0.67 -5.13 -6.62
C LEU A 18 -0.66 -5.17 -8.15
N LEU A 19 -0.57 -4.00 -8.76
CA LEU A 19 -0.32 -3.86 -10.20
C LEU A 19 1.18 -3.94 -10.47
N ASP A 20 1.57 -4.59 -11.57
CA ASP A 20 2.94 -4.54 -12.06
C ASP A 20 3.29 -3.16 -12.59
N ASP A 21 2.37 -2.55 -13.33
CA ASP A 21 2.45 -1.18 -13.81
C ASP A 21 1.30 -0.34 -13.26
N ALA A 22 1.62 0.87 -12.78
CA ALA A 22 0.61 1.80 -12.29
C ALA A 22 -0.34 2.28 -13.40
N PHE A 23 0.12 2.32 -14.65
CA PHE A 23 -0.68 2.72 -15.80
C PHE A 23 -1.39 1.51 -16.41
N VAL A 24 -2.66 1.38 -16.10
CA VAL A 24 -3.56 0.33 -16.61
C VAL A 24 -4.23 0.81 -17.90
N ARG A 25 -4.09 0.07 -18.99
CA ARG A 25 -4.68 0.39 -20.29
C ARG A 25 -5.82 -0.56 -20.64
N ALA A 26 -6.95 -0.02 -21.12
CA ALA A 26 -8.01 -0.86 -21.66
C ALA A 26 -7.55 -1.62 -22.90
N GLY A 27 -7.96 -2.87 -23.05
CA GLY A 27 -7.60 -3.74 -24.18
C GLY A 27 -6.17 -4.29 -24.13
N SER A 28 -5.36 -3.98 -23.12
CA SER A 28 -4.03 -4.56 -22.92
C SER A 28 -3.98 -5.55 -21.77
N ASP A 29 -2.95 -6.38 -21.76
CA ASP A 29 -2.67 -7.28 -20.63
C ASP A 29 -2.20 -6.46 -19.43
N ILE A 30 -2.87 -6.67 -18.30
CA ILE A 30 -2.58 -6.03 -17.02
C ILE A 30 -1.96 -7.09 -16.12
N GLY A 31 -0.71 -6.89 -15.72
CA GLY A 31 -0.03 -7.74 -14.75
C GLY A 31 -0.50 -7.45 -13.33
N LEU A 32 -0.99 -8.47 -12.64
CA LEU A 32 -1.35 -8.44 -11.24
C LEU A 32 -0.45 -9.37 -10.44
N ARG A 33 0.04 -8.92 -9.30
CA ARG A 33 0.69 -9.74 -8.28
C ARG A 33 -0.28 -9.94 -7.13
N VAL A 34 -0.76 -11.16 -6.99
CA VAL A 34 -1.62 -11.59 -5.90
C VAL A 34 -0.73 -12.21 -4.82
N ARG A 35 -0.65 -11.57 -3.68
CA ARG A 35 0.08 -12.07 -2.53
C ARG A 35 -0.87 -12.81 -1.61
N LEU A 36 -0.61 -14.09 -1.42
CA LEU A 36 -1.29 -14.97 -0.48
C LEU A 36 -0.48 -15.06 0.81
N ARG A 37 -1.14 -15.26 1.92
CA ARG A 37 -0.51 -15.51 3.21
C ARG A 37 -1.23 -16.66 3.91
N ASN A 38 -0.46 -17.52 4.55
CA ASN A 38 -0.99 -18.55 5.42
C ASN A 38 -0.79 -18.10 6.88
N GLY A 39 -1.89 -17.73 7.53
CA GLY A 39 -1.92 -17.36 8.95
C GLY A 39 -2.01 -18.57 9.89
N GLY A 40 -2.13 -19.76 9.34
CA GLY A 40 -2.23 -21.02 10.08
C GLY A 40 -0.89 -21.71 10.29
N THR A 41 -0.92 -22.81 11.05
CA THR A 41 0.25 -23.61 11.45
C THR A 41 0.56 -24.78 10.54
N GLN A 42 -0.26 -25.03 9.53
CA GLN A 42 -0.10 -26.12 8.57
C GLN A 42 0.09 -25.56 7.16
N ALA A 43 0.96 -26.19 6.37
CA ALA A 43 1.14 -25.85 4.96
C ALA A 43 -0.07 -26.29 4.12
N VAL A 44 -0.42 -25.51 3.11
CA VAL A 44 -1.42 -25.87 2.09
C VAL A 44 -0.70 -26.08 0.77
N THR A 45 -0.73 -27.31 0.25
CA THR A 45 0.05 -27.72 -0.93
C THR A 45 -0.67 -27.52 -2.26
N ASP A 46 -1.98 -27.38 -2.26
CA ASP A 46 -2.79 -27.28 -3.49
C ASP A 46 -3.89 -26.23 -3.35
N CYS A 47 -3.50 -25.04 -2.90
CA CYS A 47 -4.42 -23.93 -2.73
C CYS A 47 -4.89 -23.42 -4.10
N GLN A 48 -6.19 -23.57 -4.38
CA GLN A 48 -6.79 -23.05 -5.60
C GLN A 48 -7.10 -21.56 -5.44
N VAL A 49 -6.66 -20.76 -6.40
CA VAL A 49 -6.87 -19.33 -6.47
C VAL A 49 -7.59 -18.98 -7.76
N LYS A 50 -8.75 -18.35 -7.67
CA LYS A 50 -9.57 -17.90 -8.79
C LYS A 50 -9.60 -16.38 -8.85
N VAL A 51 -9.43 -15.79 -10.02
CA VAL A 51 -9.51 -14.36 -10.24
C VAL A 51 -10.68 -14.04 -11.14
N PHE A 52 -11.48 -13.07 -10.73
CA PHE A 52 -12.68 -12.61 -11.45
C PHE A 52 -12.58 -11.14 -11.80
N VAL A 53 -13.03 -10.79 -13.00
CA VAL A 53 -13.31 -9.42 -13.42
C VAL A 53 -14.80 -9.32 -13.70
N GLY A 54 -15.51 -8.55 -12.89
CA GLY A 54 -16.97 -8.63 -12.81
C GLY A 54 -17.41 -10.03 -12.39
N ASN A 55 -18.30 -10.62 -13.15
CA ASN A 55 -18.79 -11.97 -12.93
C ASN A 55 -18.02 -13.05 -13.72
N ARG A 56 -17.03 -12.65 -14.54
CA ARG A 56 -16.27 -13.58 -15.39
C ARG A 56 -14.98 -14.01 -14.69
N GLN A 57 -14.78 -15.32 -14.54
CA GLN A 57 -13.52 -15.88 -14.14
C GLN A 57 -12.49 -15.71 -15.27
N VAL A 58 -11.37 -15.06 -14.95
CA VAL A 58 -10.30 -14.73 -15.93
C VAL A 58 -9.05 -15.57 -15.70
N ALA A 59 -8.85 -16.08 -14.49
CA ALA A 59 -7.74 -16.97 -14.17
C ALA A 59 -8.12 -17.97 -13.08
N ALA A 60 -7.51 -19.15 -13.13
CA ALA A 60 -7.50 -20.14 -12.06
C ALA A 60 -6.09 -20.73 -11.97
N LEU A 61 -5.53 -20.74 -10.79
CA LEU A 61 -4.15 -21.14 -10.52
C LEU A 61 -4.12 -21.99 -9.25
N ARG A 62 -3.09 -22.79 -9.08
CA ARG A 62 -2.82 -23.54 -7.86
C ARG A 62 -1.44 -23.19 -7.33
N THR A 63 -1.31 -23.09 -6.03
CA THR A 63 -0.04 -22.73 -5.39
C THR A 63 0.09 -23.42 -4.04
N THR A 64 1.34 -23.51 -3.58
CA THR A 64 1.66 -23.96 -2.23
C THR A 64 1.96 -22.76 -1.36
N VAL A 65 1.39 -22.73 -0.15
CA VAL A 65 1.67 -21.69 0.86
C VAL A 65 2.04 -22.37 2.15
N ASN A 66 3.31 -22.29 2.54
CA ASN A 66 3.79 -22.88 3.79
C ASN A 66 3.20 -22.14 5.01
N ALA A 67 3.23 -22.82 6.17
CA ALA A 67 2.76 -22.24 7.43
C ALA A 67 3.49 -20.93 7.75
N HIS A 68 2.73 -19.90 8.11
CA HIS A 68 3.21 -18.55 8.44
C HIS A 68 4.00 -17.83 7.33
N GLU A 69 4.00 -18.37 6.10
CA GLU A 69 4.68 -17.79 4.95
C GLU A 69 3.71 -17.09 3.99
N SER A 70 4.29 -16.33 3.06
CA SER A 70 3.57 -15.67 1.96
C SER A 70 4.06 -16.21 0.64
N SER A 71 3.13 -16.44 -0.29
CA SER A 71 3.41 -16.79 -1.69
C SER A 71 2.85 -15.68 -2.59
N THR A 72 3.56 -15.36 -3.67
CA THR A 72 3.09 -14.36 -4.65
C THR A 72 2.92 -15.03 -6.00
N ILE A 73 1.73 -14.91 -6.57
CA ILE A 73 1.40 -15.40 -7.90
C ILE A 73 1.21 -14.22 -8.86
N ALA A 74 1.71 -14.37 -10.08
CA ALA A 74 1.50 -13.41 -11.15
C ALA A 74 0.31 -13.84 -12.01
N VAL A 75 -0.62 -12.92 -12.25
CA VAL A 75 -1.83 -13.14 -13.05
C VAL A 75 -1.92 -12.05 -14.10
N ARG A 76 -2.29 -12.41 -15.32
CA ARG A 76 -2.60 -11.44 -16.38
C ARG A 76 -4.11 -11.36 -16.58
N VAL A 77 -4.63 -10.15 -16.59
CA VAL A 77 -6.05 -9.86 -16.81
C VAL A 77 -6.22 -8.80 -17.88
N GLN A 78 -7.38 -8.76 -18.53
CA GLN A 78 -7.71 -7.73 -19.51
C GLN A 78 -9.00 -7.01 -19.12
N LEU A 79 -8.98 -5.67 -19.19
CA LEU A 79 -10.17 -4.84 -19.11
C LEU A 79 -10.70 -4.57 -20.52
N GLN A 80 -11.97 -4.85 -20.75
CA GLN A 80 -12.59 -4.63 -22.07
C GLN A 80 -12.81 -3.15 -22.39
N ASN A 81 -13.02 -2.32 -21.37
CA ASN A 81 -13.29 -0.89 -21.50
C ASN A 81 -12.62 -0.09 -20.38
N SER A 82 -12.74 1.22 -20.43
CA SER A 82 -12.19 2.16 -19.44
C SER A 82 -13.06 2.33 -18.19
N ALA A 83 -14.23 1.65 -18.12
CA ALA A 83 -15.08 1.72 -16.94
C ALA A 83 -14.39 1.04 -15.74
N LEU A 84 -14.73 1.49 -14.55
CA LEU A 84 -14.25 0.87 -13.30
C LEU A 84 -14.80 -0.57 -13.20
N ALA A 85 -13.91 -1.54 -13.19
CA ALA A 85 -14.24 -2.94 -13.05
C ALA A 85 -14.15 -3.38 -11.59
N GLN A 86 -15.19 -4.04 -11.10
CA GLN A 86 -15.21 -4.72 -9.83
C GLN A 86 -14.54 -6.08 -10.00
N CYS A 87 -13.51 -6.35 -9.21
CA CYS A 87 -12.71 -7.56 -9.33
C CYS A 87 -12.59 -8.25 -7.98
N ARG A 88 -12.47 -9.58 -7.99
CA ARG A 88 -12.25 -10.34 -6.77
C ARG A 88 -11.29 -11.50 -7.00
N VAL A 89 -10.57 -11.85 -5.96
CA VAL A 89 -9.78 -13.07 -5.86
C VAL A 89 -10.45 -13.96 -4.83
N GLU A 90 -10.71 -15.19 -5.20
CA GLU A 90 -11.25 -16.24 -4.32
C GLU A 90 -10.18 -17.31 -4.10
N VAL A 91 -10.03 -17.70 -2.84
CA VAL A 91 -9.13 -18.77 -2.40
C VAL A 91 -9.98 -19.91 -1.84
N GLU A 92 -9.71 -21.14 -2.21
CA GLU A 92 -10.37 -22.28 -1.58
C GLU A 92 -9.60 -22.69 -0.33
N ASP A 93 -10.07 -22.23 0.82
CA ASP A 93 -9.54 -22.62 2.13
C ASP A 93 -10.67 -23.06 3.08
N VAL A 94 -10.41 -24.11 3.87
CA VAL A 94 -11.32 -24.72 4.84
C VAL A 94 -10.51 -25.09 6.07
N PRO A 95 -10.98 -24.83 7.29
CA PRO A 95 -12.36 -24.50 7.68
C PRO A 95 -12.66 -22.99 7.79
N VAL A 96 -11.67 -22.13 7.61
CA VAL A 96 -11.82 -20.68 7.73
C VAL A 96 -12.24 -20.13 6.37
N THR A 97 -13.45 -19.59 6.26
CA THR A 97 -14.02 -19.19 4.96
C THR A 97 -14.34 -17.70 4.87
N PHE A 98 -14.30 -16.95 5.96
CA PHE A 98 -14.73 -15.55 6.00
C PHE A 98 -13.78 -14.60 5.24
N ASP A 99 -12.51 -14.98 5.08
CA ASP A 99 -11.44 -14.23 4.42
C ASP A 99 -11.01 -14.83 3.07
N ASN A 100 -11.76 -15.82 2.57
CA ASN A 100 -11.49 -16.49 1.30
C ASN A 100 -11.70 -15.58 0.07
N THR A 101 -12.35 -14.44 0.21
CA THR A 101 -12.60 -13.51 -0.89
C THR A 101 -11.97 -12.15 -0.62
N TYR A 102 -11.15 -11.69 -1.57
CA TYR A 102 -10.54 -10.37 -1.56
C TYR A 102 -11.09 -9.54 -2.71
N TYR A 103 -11.66 -8.38 -2.39
CA TYR A 103 -12.26 -7.45 -3.34
C TYR A 103 -11.28 -6.36 -3.72
N PHE A 104 -11.24 -6.01 -5.01
CA PHE A 104 -10.47 -4.88 -5.52
C PHE A 104 -11.12 -4.27 -6.75
N THR A 105 -10.75 -3.06 -7.09
CA THR A 105 -11.24 -2.37 -8.28
C THR A 105 -10.10 -2.10 -9.24
N LEU A 106 -10.36 -2.28 -10.53
CA LEU A 106 -9.46 -1.90 -11.61
C LEU A 106 -10.13 -0.85 -12.47
N GLN A 107 -9.41 0.20 -12.79
CA GLN A 107 -9.87 1.20 -13.74
C GLN A 107 -8.74 1.52 -14.71
N ALA A 108 -9.05 1.45 -16.00
CA ALA A 108 -8.11 1.90 -17.00
C ALA A 108 -7.90 3.42 -16.87
N ALA A 109 -6.64 3.83 -16.91
CA ALA A 109 -6.29 5.24 -16.95
C ALA A 109 -6.86 5.87 -18.23
N ALA A 110 -7.48 7.03 -18.09
CA ALA A 110 -8.01 7.74 -19.24
C ALA A 110 -6.86 8.22 -20.15
N GLN A 111 -5.94 8.99 -19.59
CA GLN A 111 -4.75 9.53 -20.26
C GLN A 111 -3.72 9.98 -19.25
N ILE A 112 -2.46 10.05 -19.66
CA ILE A 112 -1.39 10.69 -18.90
C ILE A 112 -1.35 12.17 -19.28
N GLY A 113 -1.64 13.05 -18.35
CA GLY A 113 -1.58 14.50 -18.54
C GLY A 113 -0.12 14.97 -18.64
N ILE A 114 0.24 15.55 -19.79
CA ILE A 114 1.59 16.07 -20.04
C ILE A 114 1.50 17.57 -20.33
N LEU A 115 2.21 18.37 -19.55
CA LEU A 115 2.40 19.79 -19.83
C LEU A 115 3.83 20.03 -20.30
N ARG A 116 3.97 20.60 -21.47
CA ARG A 116 5.26 21.01 -22.02
C ARG A 116 5.40 22.53 -22.02
N VAL A 117 6.52 23.02 -21.49
CA VAL A 117 6.92 24.42 -21.54
C VAL A 117 8.22 24.51 -22.32
N ALA A 118 8.17 25.13 -23.51
CA ALA A 118 9.31 25.15 -24.44
C ALA A 118 9.24 26.36 -25.40
N PRO A 119 10.36 26.75 -26.00
CA PRO A 119 10.37 27.72 -27.09
C PRO A 119 9.54 27.25 -28.29
N PRO A 120 8.93 28.14 -29.09
CA PRO A 120 8.04 27.76 -30.20
C PRO A 120 8.67 26.86 -31.27
N LYS A 121 9.99 26.93 -31.47
CA LYS A 121 10.73 26.16 -32.47
C LYS A 121 11.04 24.72 -32.07
N ALA A 122 10.97 24.40 -30.78
CA ALA A 122 11.23 23.06 -30.28
C ALA A 122 9.98 22.17 -30.53
N THR A 123 10.10 21.09 -31.29
CA THR A 123 8.96 20.22 -31.66
C THR A 123 9.21 18.73 -31.42
N ALA A 124 10.42 18.36 -31.01
CA ALA A 124 10.79 16.94 -30.87
C ALA A 124 9.91 16.22 -29.86
N VAL A 125 9.72 16.79 -28.67
CA VAL A 125 8.89 16.23 -27.59
C VAL A 125 7.41 16.18 -27.99
N ASP A 126 6.90 17.21 -28.70
CA ASP A 126 5.52 17.24 -29.19
C ASP A 126 5.24 16.07 -30.14
N ARG A 127 6.17 15.72 -31.01
CA ARG A 127 6.02 14.60 -31.95
C ARG A 127 5.91 13.25 -31.26
N VAL A 128 6.55 13.09 -30.11
CA VAL A 128 6.48 11.85 -29.32
C VAL A 128 5.08 11.65 -28.74
N TYR A 129 4.46 12.70 -28.20
CA TYR A 129 3.24 12.53 -27.41
C TYR A 129 1.95 12.86 -28.16
N ARG A 130 1.99 13.72 -29.19
CA ARG A 130 0.79 14.25 -29.83
C ARG A 130 -0.07 13.19 -30.52
N ASN A 131 0.55 12.18 -31.11
CA ASN A 131 -0.14 11.18 -31.94
C ASN A 131 -0.60 9.95 -31.15
N GLU A 132 -0.38 9.93 -29.84
CA GLU A 132 -0.67 8.78 -28.99
C GLU A 132 -1.87 9.07 -28.10
N SER A 133 -2.92 8.28 -28.24
CA SER A 133 -4.19 8.46 -27.51
C SER A 133 -4.05 8.35 -26.00
N MET A 134 -2.96 7.71 -25.51
CA MET A 134 -2.68 7.57 -24.08
C MET A 134 -2.15 8.86 -23.44
N PHE A 135 -1.77 9.88 -24.22
CA PHE A 135 -1.22 11.11 -23.71
C PHE A 135 -2.16 12.29 -23.99
N ALA A 136 -2.42 13.09 -22.96
CA ALA A 136 -3.09 14.38 -23.09
C ALA A 136 -2.03 15.50 -23.04
N LEU A 137 -1.48 15.83 -24.21
CA LEU A 137 -0.43 16.84 -24.35
C LEU A 137 -1.01 18.26 -24.40
N ALA A 138 -0.54 19.13 -23.50
CA ALA A 138 -0.67 20.57 -23.56
C ALA A 138 0.71 21.21 -23.74
N SER A 139 0.91 21.97 -24.82
CA SER A 139 2.16 22.68 -25.12
C SER A 139 1.96 24.16 -25.00
N ASN A 140 2.77 24.83 -24.17
CA ASN A 140 2.73 26.26 -23.90
C ASN A 140 4.10 26.89 -24.18
N SER A 141 4.11 27.99 -24.94
CA SER A 141 5.34 28.72 -25.23
C SER A 141 5.43 30.08 -24.54
N GLN A 142 4.30 30.75 -24.32
CA GLN A 142 4.25 32.10 -23.73
C GLN A 142 3.24 32.24 -22.60
N ASN A 143 2.02 31.72 -22.77
CA ASN A 143 0.97 31.77 -21.74
C ASN A 143 0.80 30.42 -21.09
N ILE A 144 1.33 30.28 -19.86
CA ILE A 144 1.28 29.03 -19.12
C ILE A 144 -0.03 28.98 -18.33
N ASP A 145 -0.83 27.96 -18.61
CA ASP A 145 -2.01 27.66 -17.81
C ASP A 145 -1.57 26.89 -16.55
N TYR A 146 -1.48 27.59 -15.44
CA TYR A 146 -1.06 27.01 -14.15
C TYR A 146 -2.06 26.00 -13.58
N SER A 147 -3.33 26.04 -13.99
CA SER A 147 -4.31 25.03 -13.59
C SER A 147 -3.97 23.68 -14.19
N ARG A 148 -3.61 23.66 -15.47
CA ARG A 148 -3.14 22.46 -16.18
C ARG A 148 -1.79 21.98 -15.65
N LEU A 149 -0.91 22.90 -15.24
CA LEU A 149 0.38 22.54 -14.65
C LEU A 149 0.19 21.75 -13.35
N ASN A 150 -0.72 22.17 -12.50
CA ASN A 150 -1.00 21.47 -11.25
C ASN A 150 -1.71 20.11 -11.43
N ALA A 151 -2.41 19.94 -12.55
CA ALA A 151 -3.10 18.70 -12.90
C ALA A 151 -2.22 17.72 -13.73
N ALA A 152 -1.05 18.15 -14.22
CA ALA A 152 -0.19 17.32 -15.06
C ALA A 152 0.50 16.20 -14.26
N ASN A 153 0.57 15.01 -14.87
CA ASN A 153 1.40 13.92 -14.36
C ASN A 153 2.88 14.16 -14.68
N LEU A 154 3.14 14.62 -15.91
CA LEU A 154 4.47 14.93 -16.42
C LEU A 154 4.55 16.41 -16.84
N ILE A 155 5.53 17.12 -16.31
CA ILE A 155 5.87 18.48 -16.73
C ILE A 155 7.23 18.40 -17.44
N VAL A 156 7.30 18.88 -18.67
CA VAL A 156 8.55 18.94 -19.46
C VAL A 156 8.93 20.39 -19.67
N VAL A 157 10.03 20.82 -19.08
CA VAL A 157 10.64 22.13 -19.32
C VAL A 157 11.82 21.94 -20.24
N GLU A 158 11.65 22.40 -21.50
CA GLU A 158 12.62 22.18 -22.57
C GLU A 158 13.23 23.48 -23.02
N GLU A 159 14.51 23.67 -22.77
CA GLU A 159 15.34 24.80 -23.23
C GLU A 159 14.75 26.21 -22.97
N VAL A 160 14.04 26.37 -21.88
CA VAL A 160 13.47 27.68 -21.47
C VAL A 160 14.60 28.57 -21.00
N ALA A 161 14.79 29.74 -21.65
CA ALA A 161 15.89 30.63 -21.34
C ALA A 161 15.88 31.17 -19.90
N GLN A 162 14.68 31.49 -19.37
CA GLN A 162 14.50 31.98 -18.00
C GLN A 162 13.26 31.36 -17.37
N ILE A 163 13.38 30.90 -16.14
CA ILE A 163 12.26 30.38 -15.35
C ILE A 163 11.73 31.51 -14.46
N SER A 164 10.51 32.00 -14.77
CA SER A 164 9.88 33.02 -13.95
C SER A 164 9.60 32.53 -12.52
N PRO A 165 9.56 33.41 -11.51
CA PRO A 165 9.22 33.02 -10.14
C PRO A 165 7.88 32.27 -10.03
N ALA A 166 6.85 32.72 -10.74
CA ALA A 166 5.53 32.09 -10.76
C ALA A 166 5.59 30.66 -11.34
N LEU A 167 6.32 30.46 -12.45
CA LEU A 167 6.50 29.13 -13.04
C LEU A 167 7.26 28.20 -12.08
N ARG A 168 8.34 28.69 -11.45
CA ARG A 168 9.12 27.94 -10.48
C ARG A 168 8.27 27.47 -9.30
N GLU A 169 7.50 28.37 -8.68
CA GLU A 169 6.65 28.05 -7.53
C GLU A 169 5.58 27.02 -7.86
N ASN A 170 4.93 27.14 -9.04
CA ASN A 170 3.92 26.17 -9.46
C ASN A 170 4.54 24.81 -9.80
N MET A 171 5.71 24.76 -10.46
CA MET A 171 6.42 23.50 -10.71
C MET A 171 6.82 22.81 -9.40
N VAL A 172 7.39 23.55 -8.44
CA VAL A 172 7.74 23.03 -7.12
C VAL A 172 6.51 22.48 -6.39
N ARG A 173 5.40 23.20 -6.43
CA ARG A 173 4.14 22.76 -5.84
C ARG A 173 3.64 21.47 -6.49
N ALA A 174 3.63 21.39 -7.82
CA ALA A 174 3.21 20.19 -8.55
C ALA A 174 4.10 18.99 -8.21
N VAL A 175 5.43 19.16 -8.18
CA VAL A 175 6.37 18.09 -7.81
C VAL A 175 6.15 17.64 -6.37
N ASN A 176 5.96 18.56 -5.43
CA ASN A 176 5.67 18.23 -4.03
C ASN A 176 4.33 17.48 -3.87
N GLN A 177 3.36 17.73 -4.76
CA GLN A 177 2.10 16.98 -4.82
C GLN A 177 2.26 15.63 -5.51
N GLY A 178 3.36 15.44 -6.25
CA GLY A 178 3.69 14.16 -6.84
C GLY A 178 3.91 14.15 -8.34
N ALA A 179 3.81 15.26 -9.04
CA ALA A 179 4.12 15.31 -10.47
C ALA A 179 5.61 14.95 -10.75
N THR A 180 5.86 14.46 -11.93
CA THR A 180 7.21 14.26 -12.44
C THR A 180 7.61 15.46 -13.28
N LEU A 181 8.77 16.04 -12.99
CA LEU A 181 9.34 17.16 -13.76
C LEU A 181 10.53 16.64 -14.58
N VAL A 182 10.52 16.89 -15.87
CA VAL A 182 11.66 16.66 -16.77
C VAL A 182 12.24 18.03 -17.13
N VAL A 183 13.53 18.21 -16.86
CA VAL A 183 14.25 19.44 -17.16
C VAL A 183 15.29 19.16 -18.24
N VAL A 184 15.15 19.83 -19.38
CA VAL A 184 16.15 19.92 -20.44
C VAL A 184 16.73 21.31 -20.39
N PRO A 185 18.01 21.49 -20.04
CA PRO A 185 18.60 22.82 -19.87
C PRO A 185 18.70 23.54 -21.22
N PRO A 186 18.65 24.88 -21.26
CA PRO A 186 19.08 25.65 -22.42
C PRO A 186 20.60 25.63 -22.55
N ALA A 187 21.12 26.12 -23.65
CA ALA A 187 22.54 26.49 -23.74
C ALA A 187 22.94 27.43 -22.59
N ALA A 188 24.15 27.25 -22.05
CA ALA A 188 24.59 27.99 -20.87
C ALA A 188 24.56 29.50 -21.09
N GLY A 189 23.92 30.23 -20.18
CA GLY A 189 23.87 31.70 -20.12
C GLY A 189 23.66 32.16 -18.68
N PRO A 190 24.09 33.40 -18.32
CA PRO A 190 24.03 33.86 -16.92
C PRO A 190 22.62 33.86 -16.32
N ASP A 191 21.64 34.31 -17.09
CA ASP A 191 20.23 34.36 -16.65
C ASP A 191 19.64 32.98 -16.44
N ALA A 192 19.93 32.04 -17.36
CA ALA A 192 19.54 30.66 -17.23
C ALA A 192 20.16 30.03 -15.98
N GLN A 193 21.46 30.20 -15.78
CA GLN A 193 22.17 29.66 -14.62
C GLN A 193 21.53 30.10 -13.30
N THR A 194 21.21 31.38 -13.19
CA THR A 194 20.60 31.94 -11.98
C THR A 194 19.24 31.34 -11.70
N THR A 195 18.33 31.31 -12.67
CA THR A 195 16.96 30.87 -12.48
C THR A 195 16.84 29.36 -12.29
N TYR A 196 17.64 28.56 -13.01
CA TYR A 196 17.68 27.11 -12.85
C TYR A 196 18.34 26.69 -11.53
N ASN A 197 19.42 27.36 -11.10
CA ASN A 197 20.02 27.08 -9.80
C ASN A 197 19.05 27.33 -8.64
N GLN A 198 18.21 28.38 -8.74
CA GLN A 198 17.15 28.60 -7.78
C GLN A 198 16.10 27.47 -7.80
N LEU A 199 15.70 27.00 -8.99
CA LEU A 199 14.79 25.86 -9.13
C LEU A 199 15.39 24.61 -8.50
N PHE A 200 16.63 24.24 -8.82
CA PHE A 200 17.31 23.05 -8.32
C PHE A 200 17.43 23.06 -6.80
N ARG A 201 17.81 24.20 -6.21
CA ARG A 201 17.85 24.36 -4.74
C ARG A 201 16.47 24.13 -4.09
N THR A 202 15.42 24.73 -4.66
CA THR A 202 14.07 24.60 -4.10
C THR A 202 13.53 23.17 -4.22
N LEU A 203 13.94 22.43 -5.25
CA LEU A 203 13.57 21.03 -5.45
C LEU A 203 14.45 20.05 -4.65
N GLY A 204 15.46 20.55 -3.92
CA GLY A 204 16.38 19.69 -3.17
C GLY A 204 17.32 18.87 -4.03
N ILE A 205 17.52 19.26 -5.29
CA ILE A 205 18.53 18.67 -6.17
C ILE A 205 19.90 19.16 -5.68
N GLY A 206 20.81 18.22 -5.45
CA GLY A 206 22.15 18.55 -4.94
C GLY A 206 22.92 19.54 -5.82
N THR A 207 24.20 19.66 -5.63
CA THR A 207 25.04 20.61 -6.38
C THR A 207 25.04 20.27 -7.87
N VAL A 208 24.49 21.16 -8.68
CA VAL A 208 24.55 21.15 -10.15
C VAL A 208 25.48 22.26 -10.61
N GLN A 209 26.47 21.89 -11.40
CA GLN A 209 27.46 22.82 -11.96
C GLN A 209 27.18 23.06 -13.43
N TRP A 210 27.22 24.31 -13.85
CA TRP A 210 27.15 24.66 -15.26
C TRP A 210 28.56 24.58 -15.88
N GLN A 211 28.63 23.91 -17.01
CA GLN A 211 29.86 23.90 -17.80
C GLN A 211 29.84 25.07 -18.77
N ALA A 212 30.83 25.93 -18.68
CA ALA A 212 30.92 27.12 -19.53
C ALA A 212 31.20 26.70 -20.96
N ALA A 213 30.25 26.90 -21.86
CA ALA A 213 30.51 26.94 -23.28
C ALA A 213 30.80 28.38 -23.69
N ALA A 214 31.91 28.95 -23.21
CA ALA A 214 32.31 30.29 -23.64
C ALA A 214 32.97 30.19 -25.02
N GLY A 215 32.22 30.57 -26.06
CA GLY A 215 32.78 30.92 -27.38
C GLY A 215 33.30 29.78 -28.28
N THR A 216 33.15 28.52 -27.88
CA THR A 216 33.62 27.38 -28.68
C THR A 216 32.44 26.52 -29.12
N THR A 217 32.52 25.95 -30.31
CA THR A 217 31.58 24.95 -30.81
C THR A 217 31.48 23.81 -29.81
N PRO A 218 30.27 23.37 -29.36
CA PRO A 218 30.10 22.28 -28.40
C PRO A 218 30.74 20.99 -28.90
N VAL A 219 31.60 20.36 -28.07
CA VAL A 219 32.23 19.08 -28.42
C VAL A 219 31.30 17.95 -28.02
N LEU A 220 30.80 17.25 -29.05
CA LEU A 220 29.87 16.10 -28.84
C LEU A 220 30.68 14.87 -28.39
N GLN A 221 30.27 14.29 -27.29
CA GLN A 221 30.81 13.05 -26.70
C GLN A 221 29.74 11.95 -26.76
N ASP A 222 30.18 10.70 -26.81
CA ASP A 222 29.28 9.56 -26.85
C ASP A 222 28.53 9.35 -25.53
N VAL A 223 27.24 9.08 -25.59
CA VAL A 223 26.48 8.53 -24.47
C VAL A 223 26.81 7.04 -24.36
N ALA A 224 27.00 6.53 -23.15
CA ALA A 224 27.29 5.11 -22.92
C ALA A 224 26.02 4.25 -23.14
N THR A 225 26.22 3.02 -23.58
CA THR A 225 25.16 2.03 -23.66
C THR A 225 24.64 1.74 -22.24
N PRO A 226 23.33 1.87 -21.98
CA PRO A 226 22.79 1.57 -20.67
C PRO A 226 22.90 0.09 -20.34
N ALA A 227 23.03 -0.23 -19.05
CA ALA A 227 23.03 -1.61 -18.60
C ALA A 227 21.66 -2.26 -18.87
N LEU A 228 21.64 -3.48 -19.40
CA LEU A 228 20.41 -4.25 -19.68
C LEU A 228 19.57 -4.49 -18.43
N GLN A 229 20.22 -4.53 -17.26
CA GLN A 229 19.55 -4.73 -15.96
C GLN A 229 18.95 -3.43 -15.38
N ASN A 230 19.15 -2.27 -16.05
CA ASN A 230 18.57 -1.02 -15.57
C ASN A 230 17.03 -1.09 -15.66
N PRO A 231 16.30 -1.00 -14.53
CA PRO A 231 14.83 -1.11 -14.53
C PRO A 231 14.11 -0.08 -15.41
N PHE A 232 14.77 1.04 -15.70
CA PHE A 232 14.24 2.07 -16.59
C PHE A 232 14.10 1.56 -18.03
N PHE A 233 14.98 0.65 -18.47
CA PHE A 233 15.01 0.11 -19.83
C PHE A 233 14.48 -1.33 -19.91
N GLN A 234 13.80 -1.79 -18.86
CA GLN A 234 13.14 -3.10 -18.91
C GLN A 234 12.21 -3.16 -20.12
N ASP A 235 12.31 -4.21 -20.92
CA ASP A 235 11.56 -4.46 -22.15
C ASP A 235 11.84 -3.49 -23.34
N VAL A 236 12.76 -2.54 -23.19
CA VAL A 236 13.18 -1.62 -24.27
C VAL A 236 14.29 -2.21 -25.13
N PHE A 237 15.22 -2.94 -24.54
CA PHE A 237 16.36 -3.54 -25.26
C PHE A 237 16.16 -5.05 -25.37
N SER A 238 16.19 -5.56 -26.61
CA SER A 238 16.41 -6.98 -26.87
C SER A 238 17.92 -7.28 -26.91
N ALA A 239 18.28 -8.53 -26.60
CA ALA A 239 19.68 -8.97 -26.59
C ALA A 239 20.46 -8.73 -27.91
N SER A 240 19.73 -8.56 -29.04
CA SER A 240 20.31 -8.29 -30.36
C SER A 240 20.80 -6.86 -30.55
N ASN A 241 20.39 -5.89 -29.70
CA ASN A 241 20.68 -4.46 -29.89
C ASN A 241 21.95 -3.97 -29.19
N GLN A 242 22.81 -4.85 -28.70
CA GLN A 242 24.05 -4.48 -27.95
C GLN A 242 25.08 -3.68 -28.75
N ARG A 243 24.97 -3.62 -30.07
CA ARG A 243 25.90 -2.87 -30.96
C ARG A 243 25.29 -1.59 -31.55
N ALA A 244 24.19 -1.09 -30.99
CA ALA A 244 23.61 0.14 -31.49
C ALA A 244 24.56 1.33 -31.31
N VAL A 245 24.72 2.13 -32.35
CA VAL A 245 25.45 3.40 -32.25
C VAL A 245 24.67 4.28 -31.27
N MET A 246 25.36 4.75 -30.23
CA MET A 246 24.75 5.57 -29.19
C MET A 246 24.68 7.05 -29.60
N PRO A 247 23.73 7.85 -29.06
CA PRO A 247 23.66 9.27 -29.35
C PRO A 247 24.89 10.01 -28.79
N LYS A 248 25.15 11.20 -29.35
CA LYS A 248 26.21 12.10 -28.88
C LYS A 248 25.60 13.31 -28.23
N ALA A 249 26.26 13.85 -27.20
CA ALA A 249 25.84 15.05 -26.51
C ALA A 249 27.02 15.86 -26.02
N ALA A 250 26.85 17.18 -25.90
CA ALA A 250 27.74 18.11 -25.24
C ALA A 250 27.06 18.61 -23.95
N PRO A 251 27.40 18.04 -22.77
CA PRO A 251 26.80 18.41 -21.51
C PRO A 251 27.05 19.88 -21.16
N VAL A 252 26.02 20.57 -20.72
CA VAL A 252 26.09 21.93 -20.13
C VAL A 252 25.88 21.90 -18.62
N LEU A 253 25.38 20.78 -18.10
CA LEU A 253 25.20 20.53 -16.67
C LEU A 253 25.99 19.31 -16.23
N ARG A 254 26.50 19.38 -14.99
CA ARG A 254 27.15 18.26 -14.30
C ARG A 254 26.67 18.21 -12.84
N TRP A 255 26.42 17.02 -12.33
CA TRP A 255 26.04 16.79 -10.93
C TRP A 255 26.91 15.70 -10.30
N SER A 256 27.09 15.79 -8.99
CA SER A 256 27.96 14.87 -8.26
C SER A 256 27.23 13.59 -7.80
N ARG A 257 25.92 13.69 -7.53
CA ARG A 257 25.10 12.58 -7.05
C ARG A 257 23.69 12.66 -7.65
N SER A 258 23.12 11.51 -7.96
CA SER A 258 21.73 11.34 -8.42
C SER A 258 21.02 10.26 -7.60
N GLY A 259 19.70 10.27 -7.61
CA GLY A 259 18.92 9.19 -7.01
C GLY A 259 18.86 7.95 -7.89
N THR A 260 18.90 8.15 -9.21
CA THR A 260 18.85 7.08 -10.21
C THR A 260 19.56 7.55 -11.48
N ASP A 261 20.66 6.89 -11.85
CA ASP A 261 21.31 7.13 -13.15
C ASP A 261 20.54 6.36 -14.23
N VAL A 262 19.99 7.09 -15.20
CA VAL A 262 19.27 6.51 -16.33
C VAL A 262 20.19 6.32 -17.53
N LEU A 263 20.87 7.39 -17.94
CA LEU A 263 21.88 7.38 -19.01
C LEU A 263 23.14 8.09 -18.53
N LYS A 264 24.30 7.59 -18.93
CA LYS A 264 25.61 8.18 -18.63
C LYS A 264 26.35 8.53 -19.92
N MET A 265 27.24 9.50 -19.83
CA MET A 265 28.25 9.73 -20.82
C MET A 265 29.34 8.63 -20.75
N ARG A 266 30.09 8.42 -21.81
CA ARG A 266 31.15 7.42 -21.82
C ARG A 266 32.28 7.69 -20.79
N ASN A 267 32.46 8.94 -20.38
CA ASN A 267 33.38 9.34 -19.31
C ASN A 267 32.84 9.08 -17.88
N GLY A 268 31.61 8.54 -17.75
CA GLY A 268 30.99 8.24 -16.47
C GLY A 268 30.08 9.36 -15.91
N ASP A 269 30.14 10.57 -16.47
CA ASP A 269 29.23 11.66 -16.07
C ASP A 269 27.77 11.35 -16.40
N GLY A 270 26.82 11.88 -15.64
CA GLY A 270 25.40 11.68 -15.90
C GLY A 270 24.93 12.41 -17.18
N TYR A 271 24.15 11.73 -18.03
CA TYR A 271 23.45 12.36 -19.15
C TYR A 271 21.96 12.57 -18.87
N LEU A 272 21.30 11.56 -18.30
CA LEU A 272 19.94 11.62 -17.77
C LEU A 272 19.91 10.97 -16.41
N ALA A 273 19.47 11.71 -15.40
CA ALA A 273 19.37 11.19 -14.04
C ALA A 273 18.05 11.61 -13.37
N GLY A 274 17.58 10.79 -12.44
CA GLY A 274 16.40 11.02 -11.63
C GLY A 274 16.76 11.42 -10.20
N PHE A 275 16.05 12.41 -9.66
CA PHE A 275 16.20 12.93 -8.31
C PHE A 275 14.84 12.88 -7.60
N PRO A 276 14.74 12.27 -6.40
CA PRO A 276 13.53 12.35 -5.60
C PRO A 276 13.35 13.79 -5.11
N SER A 277 12.13 14.32 -5.15
CA SER A 277 11.81 15.66 -4.67
C SER A 277 10.37 15.67 -4.13
N GLY A 278 10.19 15.90 -2.83
CA GLY A 278 8.90 15.83 -2.18
C GLY A 278 8.22 14.46 -2.41
N LYS A 279 6.98 14.48 -2.91
CA LYS A 279 6.26 13.26 -3.33
C LYS A 279 6.51 12.91 -4.80
N GLY A 280 7.17 13.80 -5.56
CA GLY A 280 7.43 13.67 -6.99
C GLY A 280 8.85 13.25 -7.31
N LYS A 281 9.20 13.40 -8.58
CA LYS A 281 10.52 13.08 -9.11
C LYS A 281 10.95 14.11 -10.14
N VAL A 282 12.21 14.43 -10.17
CA VAL A 282 12.79 15.32 -11.19
C VAL A 282 13.78 14.52 -12.02
N TYR A 283 13.61 14.55 -13.33
CA TYR A 283 14.59 14.02 -14.27
C TYR A 283 15.32 15.18 -14.91
N LEU A 284 16.64 15.13 -14.92
CA LEU A 284 17.50 16.16 -15.44
C LEU A 284 18.34 15.62 -16.58
N PHE A 285 18.24 16.25 -17.74
CA PHE A 285 19.17 16.04 -18.85
C PHE A 285 20.40 16.94 -18.68
N ALA A 286 21.58 16.43 -19.04
CA ALA A 286 22.82 17.20 -18.95
C ALA A 286 23.04 18.15 -20.13
N ALA A 287 22.36 17.93 -21.25
CA ALA A 287 22.55 18.72 -22.47
C ALA A 287 21.21 19.19 -23.06
N PRO A 288 21.19 20.32 -23.77
CA PRO A 288 20.07 20.73 -24.61
C PRO A 288 19.72 19.69 -25.68
N PHE A 289 18.48 19.71 -26.15
CA PHE A 289 18.02 18.86 -27.27
C PHE A 289 18.32 19.47 -28.65
N SER A 290 18.78 20.73 -28.69
CA SER A 290 19.16 21.38 -29.92
C SER A 290 20.26 20.62 -30.66
N PRO A 291 20.24 20.54 -32.01
CA PRO A 291 21.17 19.72 -32.80
C PRO A 291 22.64 20.07 -32.60
N ALA A 292 22.95 21.32 -32.20
CA ALA A 292 24.32 21.73 -31.90
C ALA A 292 24.85 21.05 -30.63
N TYR A 293 24.01 20.64 -29.69
CA TYR A 293 24.39 20.07 -28.41
C TYR A 293 24.07 18.58 -28.29
N SER A 294 23.16 18.04 -29.09
CA SER A 294 22.78 16.63 -28.95
C SER A 294 22.15 16.06 -30.22
N THR A 295 22.52 14.81 -30.53
CA THR A 295 21.85 13.99 -31.54
C THR A 295 20.71 13.14 -30.98
N PHE A 296 20.41 13.29 -29.67
CA PHE A 296 19.49 12.41 -28.95
C PHE A 296 18.07 12.42 -29.52
N THR A 297 17.54 13.59 -29.92
CA THR A 297 16.19 13.72 -30.48
C THR A 297 15.99 13.01 -31.83
N GLN A 298 17.09 12.71 -32.53
CA GLN A 298 17.09 11.98 -33.82
C GLN A 298 17.44 10.49 -33.62
N HIS A 299 17.80 10.10 -32.39
CA HIS A 299 18.22 8.75 -32.10
C HIS A 299 17.04 7.85 -31.70
N ALA A 300 17.15 6.55 -32.01
CA ALA A 300 16.10 5.55 -31.73
C ALA A 300 15.73 5.44 -30.24
N LEU A 301 16.62 5.82 -29.30
CA LEU A 301 16.34 5.84 -27.87
C LEU A 301 15.43 6.99 -27.41
N PHE A 302 15.26 8.03 -28.19
CA PHE A 302 14.52 9.22 -27.78
C PHE A 302 13.06 8.88 -27.43
N VAL A 303 12.37 8.23 -28.36
CA VAL A 303 10.96 7.85 -28.16
C VAL A 303 10.80 6.91 -26.95
N PRO A 304 11.51 5.79 -26.83
CA PRO A 304 11.39 4.91 -25.65
C PRO A 304 11.68 5.61 -24.33
N VAL A 305 12.69 6.47 -24.25
CA VAL A 305 13.02 7.21 -23.04
C VAL A 305 11.87 8.16 -22.66
N MET A 306 11.39 8.97 -23.60
CA MET A 306 10.30 9.90 -23.33
C MET A 306 8.99 9.18 -22.93
N TYR A 307 8.66 8.07 -23.63
CA TYR A 307 7.53 7.22 -23.24
C TYR A 307 7.67 6.69 -21.82
N ARG A 308 8.84 6.16 -21.48
CA ARG A 308 9.07 5.62 -20.14
C ARG A 308 8.97 6.70 -19.05
N LEU A 309 9.47 7.91 -19.32
CA LEU A 309 9.31 9.06 -18.42
C LEU A 309 7.83 9.39 -18.19
N ALA A 310 7.01 9.38 -19.26
CA ALA A 310 5.57 9.61 -19.15
C ALA A 310 4.88 8.46 -18.39
N MET A 311 5.18 7.21 -18.70
CA MET A 311 4.60 6.05 -17.99
C MET A 311 4.93 6.07 -16.51
N LEU A 312 6.20 6.35 -16.15
CA LEU A 312 6.64 6.43 -14.75
C LEU A 312 6.09 7.65 -14.00
N SER A 313 5.60 8.68 -14.72
CA SER A 313 4.96 9.85 -14.11
C SER A 313 3.53 9.59 -13.69
N TYR A 314 2.88 8.58 -14.29
CA TYR A 314 1.50 8.25 -13.97
C TYR A 314 1.38 7.75 -12.55
N ARG A 315 0.40 8.26 -11.85
CA ARG A 315 0.03 7.81 -10.51
C ARG A 315 -1.45 7.48 -10.50
N SER A 316 -1.76 6.27 -10.12
CA SER A 316 -3.14 5.94 -9.81
C SER A 316 -3.56 6.72 -8.56
N GLU A 317 -4.58 7.53 -8.70
CA GLU A 317 -5.11 8.32 -7.58
C GLU A 317 -5.95 7.48 -6.63
N GLN A 318 -6.48 6.37 -7.11
CA GLN A 318 -7.31 5.45 -6.34
C GLN A 318 -6.56 4.15 -6.01
N ARG A 319 -6.62 3.74 -4.76
CA ARG A 319 -6.12 2.42 -4.35
C ARG A 319 -7.03 1.34 -4.89
N LEU A 320 -6.46 0.17 -5.22
CA LEU A 320 -7.24 -0.97 -5.70
C LEU A 320 -8.22 -1.48 -4.65
N ALA A 321 -7.86 -1.41 -3.37
CA ALA A 321 -8.66 -1.89 -2.26
C ALA A 321 -8.36 -1.10 -0.97
N TYR A 322 -9.32 -1.14 -0.05
CA TYR A 322 -9.26 -0.53 1.28
C TYR A 322 -9.63 -1.56 2.33
N ARG A 323 -9.32 -1.29 3.60
CA ARG A 323 -9.74 -2.12 4.74
C ARG A 323 -10.88 -1.45 5.50
N LEU A 324 -11.77 -2.24 6.06
CA LEU A 324 -12.90 -1.76 6.88
C LEU A 324 -12.44 -0.98 8.12
N ASN A 325 -11.33 -1.39 8.73
CA ASN A 325 -10.75 -0.73 9.91
C ASN A 325 -9.82 0.46 9.59
N GLN A 326 -9.65 0.82 8.31
CA GLN A 326 -8.73 1.90 7.91
C GLN A 326 -9.12 3.28 8.46
N GLY A 327 -10.36 3.43 8.92
CA GLY A 327 -10.90 4.68 9.46
C GLY A 327 -11.19 5.70 8.37
N THR A 328 -10.18 6.27 7.70
CA THR A 328 -10.36 7.32 6.69
C THR A 328 -9.90 6.87 5.31
N VAL A 329 -10.73 7.07 4.30
CA VAL A 329 -10.48 6.83 2.88
C VAL A 329 -10.42 8.16 2.14
N ALA A 330 -9.33 8.41 1.38
CA ALA A 330 -9.19 9.59 0.55
C ALA A 330 -9.41 9.24 -0.92
N LEU A 331 -10.31 9.96 -1.58
CA LEU A 331 -10.71 9.74 -2.97
C LEU A 331 -10.45 10.99 -3.80
N ALA A 332 -9.84 10.84 -4.96
CA ALA A 332 -9.75 11.89 -5.96
C ALA A 332 -10.97 11.76 -6.88
N ILE A 333 -12.01 12.52 -6.61
CA ILE A 333 -13.24 12.51 -7.42
C ILE A 333 -13.44 13.89 -8.00
N PRO A 334 -13.45 14.06 -9.34
CA PRO A 334 -13.81 15.32 -9.97
C PRO A 334 -15.32 15.53 -9.80
N VAL A 335 -15.72 16.39 -8.89
CA VAL A 335 -17.11 16.84 -8.80
C VAL A 335 -17.26 18.06 -9.71
N GLN A 336 -17.87 17.87 -10.88
CA GLN A 336 -18.26 18.96 -11.76
C GLN A 336 -19.57 19.57 -11.25
N GLY A 337 -19.59 20.89 -11.03
CA GLY A 337 -20.82 21.64 -10.74
C GLY A 337 -21.21 21.73 -9.27
N ALA A 338 -20.28 21.52 -8.34
CA ALA A 338 -20.50 21.99 -6.96
C ALA A 338 -20.46 23.52 -6.96
N ASP A 339 -21.61 24.17 -6.78
CA ASP A 339 -21.63 25.58 -6.41
C ASP A 339 -20.74 25.76 -5.19
N GLN A 340 -19.87 26.78 -5.24
CA GLN A 340 -18.81 27.02 -4.21
C GLN A 340 -19.37 27.24 -2.77
N ARG A 341 -20.69 27.15 -2.57
CA ARG A 341 -21.35 27.44 -1.30
C ARG A 341 -21.72 26.22 -0.47
N ASP A 342 -21.94 25.04 -1.11
CA ASP A 342 -22.31 23.83 -0.38
C ASP A 342 -21.36 22.68 -0.75
N GLU A 343 -20.68 22.13 0.26
CA GLU A 343 -19.88 20.92 0.05
C GLU A 343 -20.79 19.75 -0.34
N PRO A 344 -20.53 19.05 -1.48
CA PRO A 344 -21.37 17.97 -1.94
C PRO A 344 -21.37 16.80 -0.95
N VAL A 345 -22.56 16.43 -0.45
CA VAL A 345 -22.73 15.31 0.47
C VAL A 345 -22.87 14.02 -0.31
N VAL A 346 -21.94 13.08 -0.12
CA VAL A 346 -21.97 11.76 -0.73
C VAL A 346 -22.48 10.70 0.23
N SER A 347 -23.07 9.63 -0.33
CA SER A 347 -23.49 8.43 0.41
C SER A 347 -22.71 7.20 -0.07
N LEU A 348 -22.50 6.24 0.83
CA LEU A 348 -22.01 4.90 0.52
C LEU A 348 -23.19 3.96 0.39
N ARG A 349 -23.30 3.22 -0.72
CA ARG A 349 -24.38 2.26 -0.99
C ARG A 349 -23.81 0.88 -1.29
N LYS A 350 -24.32 -0.12 -0.60
CA LYS A 350 -24.12 -1.55 -0.90
C LYS A 350 -25.44 -2.27 -0.69
N ASP A 351 -25.96 -2.92 -1.72
CA ASP A 351 -27.25 -3.62 -1.69
C ASP A 351 -28.38 -2.72 -1.11
N SER A 352 -28.98 -3.08 0.00
CA SER A 352 -29.99 -2.29 0.71
C SER A 352 -29.41 -1.25 1.68
N LEU A 353 -28.11 -1.33 1.99
CA LEU A 353 -27.46 -0.42 2.91
C LEU A 353 -27.14 0.91 2.21
N THR A 354 -27.62 2.01 2.76
CA THR A 354 -27.22 3.37 2.35
C THR A 354 -26.82 4.15 3.60
N VAL A 355 -25.59 4.64 3.65
CA VAL A 355 -25.03 5.34 4.81
C VAL A 355 -24.35 6.62 4.33
N ILE A 356 -24.51 7.71 5.08
CA ILE A 356 -23.80 8.97 4.86
C ILE A 356 -22.58 8.96 5.80
N PRO A 357 -21.35 8.81 5.28
CA PRO A 357 -20.14 8.84 6.10
C PRO A 357 -19.83 10.27 6.55
N ALA A 358 -19.10 10.43 7.65
CA ALA A 358 -18.48 11.70 7.94
C ALA A 358 -17.47 12.00 6.82
N GLN A 359 -17.56 13.21 6.23
CA GLN A 359 -16.85 13.55 5.02
C GLN A 359 -16.31 14.97 5.04
N ARG A 360 -15.19 15.18 4.37
CA ARG A 360 -14.54 16.47 4.25
C ARG A 360 -13.87 16.61 2.89
N TRP A 361 -14.03 17.75 2.26
CA TRP A 361 -13.36 18.11 1.02
C TRP A 361 -12.09 18.90 1.33
N GLU A 362 -10.94 18.36 0.95
CA GLU A 362 -9.63 19.00 1.13
C GLU A 362 -8.85 18.96 -0.17
N ALA A 363 -8.45 20.11 -0.68
CA ALA A 363 -7.61 20.25 -1.88
C ALA A 363 -8.10 19.42 -3.09
N GLY A 364 -9.42 19.41 -3.35
CA GLY A 364 -10.04 18.68 -4.45
C GLY A 364 -10.15 17.16 -4.22
N ARG A 365 -9.91 16.69 -3.00
CA ARG A 365 -10.06 15.28 -2.59
C ARG A 365 -11.15 15.14 -1.54
N LEU A 366 -11.95 14.10 -1.71
CA LEU A 366 -12.96 13.72 -0.74
C LEU A 366 -12.33 12.78 0.29
N ARG A 367 -12.38 13.15 1.56
CA ARG A 367 -12.03 12.28 2.69
C ARG A 367 -13.30 11.76 3.32
N LEU A 368 -13.43 10.44 3.38
CA LEU A 368 -14.56 9.74 4.00
C LEU A 368 -14.07 9.00 5.23
N THR A 369 -14.77 9.15 6.35
CA THR A 369 -14.58 8.29 7.53
C THR A 369 -15.59 7.17 7.49
N LEU A 370 -15.10 5.92 7.40
CA LEU A 370 -15.97 4.74 7.35
C LEU A 370 -16.75 4.61 8.67
N PRO A 371 -18.08 4.62 8.65
CA PRO A 371 -18.86 4.47 9.86
C PRO A 371 -18.84 3.01 10.36
N ALA A 372 -19.02 2.82 11.66
CA ALA A 372 -19.02 1.50 12.30
C ALA A 372 -20.12 0.54 11.79
N THR A 373 -21.12 1.06 11.09
CA THR A 373 -22.17 0.25 10.44
C THR A 373 -21.69 -0.46 9.17
N VAL A 374 -20.55 -0.04 8.60
CA VAL A 374 -19.92 -0.68 7.44
C VAL A 374 -19.00 -1.78 7.96
N GLN A 375 -19.53 -2.99 8.09
CA GLN A 375 -18.82 -4.15 8.67
C GLN A 375 -18.55 -5.28 7.67
N GLU A 376 -19.29 -5.33 6.57
CA GLU A 376 -19.16 -6.40 5.60
C GLU A 376 -18.16 -6.06 4.49
N PRO A 377 -17.31 -7.00 4.07
CA PRO A 377 -16.46 -6.80 2.89
C PRO A 377 -17.29 -6.76 1.61
N GLY A 378 -16.73 -6.16 0.55
CA GLY A 378 -17.39 -6.08 -0.74
C GLY A 378 -17.28 -4.72 -1.42
N PHE A 379 -18.16 -4.47 -2.39
CA PHE A 379 -18.14 -3.26 -3.18
C PHE A 379 -19.15 -2.24 -2.64
N TYR A 380 -18.66 -1.03 -2.36
CA TYR A 380 -19.47 0.11 -1.90
C TYR A 380 -19.43 1.22 -2.94
N GLN A 381 -20.57 1.57 -3.48
CA GLN A 381 -20.72 2.68 -4.42
C GLN A 381 -20.71 4.01 -3.64
N VAL A 382 -19.90 4.95 -4.12
CA VAL A 382 -19.90 6.35 -3.66
C VAL A 382 -20.88 7.11 -4.55
N VAL A 383 -21.98 7.57 -3.98
CA VAL A 383 -23.12 8.15 -4.72
C VAL A 383 -23.31 9.60 -4.34
N TYR A 384 -23.45 10.49 -5.32
CA TYR A 384 -23.82 11.89 -5.18
C TYR A 384 -24.98 12.21 -6.11
N ASN A 385 -26.03 12.83 -5.61
CA ASN A 385 -27.23 13.17 -6.39
C ASN A 385 -27.73 11.99 -7.26
N ASN A 386 -27.82 10.82 -6.67
CA ASN A 386 -28.21 9.56 -7.33
C ASN A 386 -27.28 9.09 -8.48
N LYS A 387 -26.11 9.74 -8.67
CA LYS A 387 -25.09 9.35 -9.64
C LYS A 387 -23.94 8.66 -8.92
N ILE A 388 -23.53 7.50 -9.43
CA ILE A 388 -22.36 6.78 -8.93
C ILE A 388 -21.11 7.53 -9.39
N LEU A 389 -20.31 8.00 -8.44
CA LEU A 389 -19.03 8.67 -8.70
C LEU A 389 -17.90 7.67 -8.84
N THR A 390 -17.84 6.68 -7.95
CA THR A 390 -16.85 5.60 -7.96
C THR A 390 -17.33 4.43 -7.10
N THR A 391 -16.59 3.33 -7.10
CA THR A 391 -16.83 2.16 -6.23
C THR A 391 -15.58 1.88 -5.42
N LEU A 392 -15.76 1.62 -4.13
CA LEU A 392 -14.72 1.19 -3.20
C LEU A 392 -14.81 -0.30 -3.01
N ALA A 393 -13.68 -0.98 -3.03
CA ALA A 393 -13.56 -2.36 -2.59
C ALA A 393 -13.07 -2.37 -1.14
N LEU A 394 -13.90 -2.83 -0.21
CA LEU A 394 -13.58 -2.92 1.20
C LEU A 394 -13.36 -4.38 1.60
N ASN A 395 -12.29 -4.63 2.35
CA ASN A 395 -11.90 -5.96 2.83
C ASN A 395 -11.79 -5.97 4.35
N LEU A 396 -11.89 -7.16 4.93
CA LEU A 396 -11.69 -7.38 6.36
C LEU A 396 -10.27 -7.05 6.79
N ASP A 397 -10.08 -6.83 8.09
CA ASP A 397 -8.75 -6.70 8.67
C ASP A 397 -8.06 -8.06 8.71
N LYS A 398 -6.79 -8.07 8.38
CA LYS A 398 -5.96 -9.28 8.36
C LYS A 398 -5.61 -9.81 9.75
N ALA A 399 -5.77 -8.98 10.78
CA ALA A 399 -5.52 -9.41 12.15
C ALA A 399 -6.39 -10.61 12.58
N GLU A 400 -7.61 -10.71 12.00
CA GLU A 400 -8.52 -11.81 12.27
C GLU A 400 -8.15 -13.09 11.50
N SER A 401 -7.40 -12.96 10.41
CA SER A 401 -6.93 -14.07 9.58
C SER A 401 -5.65 -14.72 10.09
N GLU A 402 -4.92 -14.06 11.00
CA GLU A 402 -3.73 -14.60 11.65
C GLU A 402 -4.14 -15.48 12.85
N LEU A 403 -4.01 -16.80 12.68
CA LEU A 403 -4.38 -17.77 13.72
C LEU A 403 -3.29 -17.92 14.80
N THR A 404 -2.79 -16.80 15.29
CA THR A 404 -1.80 -16.78 16.38
C THR A 404 -2.50 -16.62 17.72
N TYR A 405 -2.16 -17.49 18.67
CA TYR A 405 -2.74 -17.49 20.01
C TYR A 405 -1.68 -17.07 21.02
N TYR A 406 -2.04 -16.23 21.96
CA TYR A 406 -1.18 -15.93 23.08
C TYR A 406 -1.01 -17.14 23.98
N SER A 407 0.22 -17.48 24.31
CA SER A 407 0.52 -18.44 25.37
C SER A 407 0.12 -17.87 26.75
N ALA A 408 -0.06 -18.73 27.72
CA ALA A 408 -0.37 -18.28 29.06
C ALA A 408 0.75 -17.41 29.67
N ALA A 409 2.00 -17.66 29.27
CA ALA A 409 3.16 -16.85 29.69
C ALA A 409 3.10 -15.44 29.11
N GLU A 410 2.81 -15.32 27.81
CA GLU A 410 2.65 -14.01 27.13
C GLU A 410 1.45 -13.24 27.69
N LEU A 411 0.33 -13.93 27.96
CA LEU A 411 -0.83 -13.29 28.60
C LEU A 411 -0.48 -12.75 29.99
N ARG A 412 0.30 -13.50 30.82
CA ARG A 412 0.77 -13.01 32.09
C ARG A 412 1.68 -11.79 31.97
N GLN A 413 2.54 -11.79 30.98
CA GLN A 413 3.42 -10.65 30.68
C GLN A 413 2.63 -9.41 30.23
N LEU A 414 1.63 -9.57 29.36
CA LEU A 414 0.74 -8.49 28.89
C LEU A 414 -0.11 -7.88 30.01
N ILE A 415 -0.61 -8.72 30.93
CA ILE A 415 -1.39 -8.28 32.08
C ILE A 415 -0.50 -7.46 33.02
N GLY A 416 0.75 -7.89 33.21
CA GLY A 416 1.74 -7.24 34.07
C GLY A 416 1.37 -7.28 35.56
N PRO A 417 2.27 -6.85 36.44
CA PRO A 417 2.10 -6.95 37.91
C PRO A 417 1.06 -5.95 38.46
N LYS A 418 0.67 -4.93 37.67
CA LYS A 418 -0.26 -3.87 38.12
C LYS A 418 -1.73 -4.30 38.15
N ARG A 419 -2.06 -5.53 37.72
CA ARG A 419 -3.45 -6.03 37.61
C ARG A 419 -3.60 -7.36 38.36
N PRO A 420 -3.45 -7.40 39.69
CA PRO A 420 -3.48 -8.66 40.48
C PRO A 420 -4.84 -9.35 40.48
N ASN A 421 -5.90 -8.65 40.10
CA ASN A 421 -7.26 -9.18 39.98
C ASN A 421 -7.48 -10.04 38.71
N ILE A 422 -6.51 -10.05 37.77
CA ILE A 422 -6.58 -10.85 36.54
C ILE A 422 -5.62 -12.04 36.69
N GLN A 423 -6.17 -13.26 36.75
CA GLN A 423 -5.39 -14.49 36.76
C GLN A 423 -5.54 -15.24 35.45
N VAL A 424 -4.44 -15.81 34.94
CA VAL A 424 -4.41 -16.65 33.74
C VAL A 424 -4.36 -18.12 34.17
N TYR A 425 -5.41 -18.85 33.80
CA TYR A 425 -5.53 -20.28 34.09
C TYR A 425 -5.10 -21.07 32.83
N GLU A 426 -4.19 -22.00 32.98
CA GLU A 426 -3.88 -23.00 31.96
C GLU A 426 -4.80 -24.20 32.18
N PRO A 427 -5.66 -24.55 31.21
CA PRO A 427 -6.41 -25.78 31.27
C PRO A 427 -5.42 -26.96 31.16
N GLY A 428 -5.22 -27.68 32.24
CA GLY A 428 -4.54 -28.97 32.18
C GLY A 428 -5.37 -29.97 31.41
N THR A 429 -4.76 -31.04 30.92
CA THR A 429 -5.36 -32.04 30.05
C THR A 429 -6.60 -32.73 30.61
N ASP A 430 -6.86 -32.66 31.92
CA ASP A 430 -7.90 -33.45 32.61
C ASP A 430 -8.83 -32.66 33.56
N ARG A 431 -8.73 -31.33 33.67
CA ARG A 431 -9.58 -30.59 34.60
C ARG A 431 -10.31 -29.44 33.94
N SER A 432 -11.63 -29.42 34.13
CA SER A 432 -12.45 -28.26 33.67
C SER A 432 -11.98 -26.98 34.41
N VAL A 433 -12.01 -25.83 33.74
CA VAL A 433 -11.72 -24.52 34.34
C VAL A 433 -12.51 -24.28 35.62
N ALA A 434 -13.75 -24.77 35.66
CA ALA A 434 -14.61 -24.71 36.84
C ALA A 434 -14.05 -25.51 38.03
N ALA A 435 -13.47 -26.69 37.79
CA ALA A 435 -12.85 -27.51 38.82
C ALA A 435 -11.60 -26.85 39.37
N HIS A 436 -10.76 -26.23 38.54
CA HIS A 436 -9.56 -25.53 38.97
C HIS A 436 -9.88 -24.26 39.75
N TYR A 437 -10.86 -23.50 39.32
CA TYR A 437 -11.37 -22.33 40.04
C TYR A 437 -11.96 -22.73 41.41
N LYS A 438 -12.72 -23.80 41.44
CA LYS A 438 -13.31 -24.34 42.68
C LYS A 438 -12.26 -24.80 43.65
N ALA A 439 -11.17 -25.46 43.20
CA ALA A 439 -10.07 -25.91 43.99
C ALA A 439 -9.27 -24.74 44.61
N GLN A 440 -9.06 -23.65 43.88
CA GLN A 440 -8.29 -22.49 44.33
C GLN A 440 -9.08 -21.51 45.23
N ARG A 441 -10.37 -21.33 45.01
CA ARG A 441 -11.19 -20.33 45.72
C ARG A 441 -12.13 -20.88 46.76
N VAL A 442 -12.63 -22.09 46.59
CA VAL A 442 -13.64 -22.64 47.52
C VAL A 442 -13.01 -23.44 48.64
N GLY A 443 -11.70 -23.75 48.53
CA GLY A 443 -11.01 -24.59 49.51
C GLY A 443 -11.58 -26.02 49.59
N THR A 444 -10.93 -26.89 50.34
CA THR A 444 -11.48 -28.21 50.65
C THR A 444 -12.64 -28.04 51.66
N PRO A 445 -13.81 -28.60 51.40
CA PRO A 445 -14.96 -28.48 52.32
C PRO A 445 -14.62 -29.18 53.63
N LEU A 446 -14.28 -28.40 54.66
CA LEU A 446 -13.87 -28.91 55.99
C LEU A 446 -14.99 -29.64 56.72
N TRP A 447 -16.27 -29.46 56.32
CA TRP A 447 -17.40 -30.11 57.00
C TRP A 447 -17.31 -31.63 57.03
N ARG A 448 -16.66 -32.28 56.02
CA ARG A 448 -16.45 -33.72 56.00
C ARG A 448 -15.53 -34.17 57.15
N TYR A 449 -14.48 -33.40 57.39
CA TYR A 449 -13.54 -33.71 58.51
C TYR A 449 -14.19 -33.42 59.85
N CYS A 450 -15.03 -32.37 59.97
CA CYS A 450 -15.80 -32.09 61.18
C CYS A 450 -16.82 -33.21 61.45
N LEU A 451 -17.44 -33.78 60.41
CA LEU A 451 -18.39 -34.88 60.57
C LEU A 451 -17.69 -36.18 60.96
N LEU A 452 -16.50 -36.49 60.42
CA LEU A 452 -15.69 -37.61 60.85
C LEU A 452 -15.19 -37.44 62.31
N LEU A 453 -14.83 -36.23 62.70
CA LEU A 453 -14.41 -35.93 64.08
C LEU A 453 -15.60 -36.08 65.02
N ALA A 454 -16.78 -35.59 64.70
CA ALA A 454 -18.03 -35.76 65.44
C ALA A 454 -18.36 -37.26 65.62
N LEU A 455 -18.26 -38.05 64.54
CA LEU A 455 -18.48 -39.48 64.57
C LEU A 455 -17.45 -40.19 65.49
N GLY A 456 -16.19 -39.76 65.39
CA GLY A 456 -15.11 -40.25 66.27
C GLY A 456 -15.33 -39.96 67.76
N CYS A 457 -15.84 -38.74 68.05
CA CYS A 457 -16.19 -38.37 69.45
C CYS A 457 -17.35 -39.20 69.96
N LEU A 458 -18.40 -39.42 69.17
CA LEU A 458 -19.51 -40.29 69.53
C LEU A 458 -19.08 -41.73 69.74
N LEU A 459 -18.21 -42.22 68.88
CA LEU A 459 -17.66 -43.54 69.02
C LEU A 459 -16.77 -43.68 70.32
N ALA A 460 -15.98 -42.66 70.64
CA ALA A 460 -15.22 -42.58 71.89
C ALA A 460 -16.10 -42.53 73.11
N GLU A 461 -17.23 -41.78 73.02
CA GLU A 461 -18.22 -41.71 74.09
C GLU A 461 -18.89 -43.08 74.32
N VAL A 462 -19.29 -43.77 73.30
CA VAL A 462 -19.87 -45.11 73.39
C VAL A 462 -18.87 -46.10 73.99
N LEU A 463 -17.57 -46.03 73.60
CA LEU A 463 -16.50 -46.87 74.15
C LEU A 463 -16.28 -46.54 75.62
N LEU A 464 -16.20 -45.28 76.02
CA LEU A 464 -16.05 -44.87 77.40
C LEU A 464 -17.22 -45.33 78.26
N LEU A 465 -18.44 -45.18 77.81
CA LEU A 465 -19.63 -45.68 78.54
C LEU A 465 -19.63 -47.21 78.66
N ARG A 466 -19.18 -47.92 77.62
CA ARG A 466 -19.10 -49.37 77.62
C ARG A 466 -17.98 -49.92 78.55
N PHE A 467 -16.85 -49.22 78.69
CA PHE A 467 -15.75 -49.67 79.45
C PHE A 467 -15.67 -49.07 80.90
N MET A 468 -16.20 -47.83 81.07
CA MET A 468 -16.26 -47.21 82.43
C MET A 468 -17.63 -47.42 83.14
N GLY A 469 -18.69 -47.85 82.45
CA GLY A 469 -20.05 -48.00 82.98
C GLY A 469 -20.33 -49.23 83.86
N ARG A 470 -19.29 -49.93 84.38
CA ARG A 470 -19.41 -51.05 85.38
C ARG A 470 -18.78 -50.73 86.72
N ARG A 471 -19.28 -49.70 87.43
CA ARG A 471 -19.12 -49.63 88.88
C ARG A 471 -20.55 -49.68 89.44
N GLN A 472 -20.92 -50.90 89.96
CA GLN A 472 -22.09 -51.10 90.76
C GLN A 472 -21.95 -50.33 92.08
N PRO A 473 -22.99 -49.66 92.56
CA PRO A 473 -22.99 -49.11 93.89
C PRO A 473 -23.19 -50.28 94.89
N GLN A 474 -22.30 -50.38 95.93
CA GLN A 474 -22.50 -51.28 97.06
C GLN A 474 -23.70 -50.81 97.88
N PRO A 475 -24.58 -51.76 98.35
CA PRO A 475 -25.71 -51.40 99.25
C PRO A 475 -25.19 -51.05 100.64
N ALA A 476 -25.64 -49.92 101.16
CA ALA A 476 -25.39 -49.50 102.59
C ALA A 476 -26.12 -50.43 103.54
N ALA A 477 -25.39 -50.99 104.46
CA ALA A 477 -25.90 -51.85 105.56
C ALA A 477 -26.77 -50.99 106.50
N ALA A 478 -27.98 -51.47 106.77
CA ALA A 478 -28.84 -50.99 107.81
C ALA A 478 -28.26 -51.34 109.16
N VAL A 479 -28.11 -50.36 110.07
CA VAL A 479 -27.89 -50.59 111.49
C VAL A 479 -29.17 -50.33 112.22
N ALA A 480 -29.70 -51.40 112.89
CA ALA A 480 -30.82 -51.36 113.78
C ALA A 480 -30.32 -50.95 115.18
N ALA A 481 -31.05 -50.16 115.86
CA ALA A 481 -31.44 -50.15 117.25
C ALA A 481 -32.48 -48.98 117.43
#